data_6aba21132055ac8c9d549a09023df9ae
#
_entry.id   6aba21132055ac8c9d549a09023df9ae
#
_cell.length_a   1.000
_cell.length_b   1.000
_cell.length_c   1.000
_cell.angle_alpha   90.00
_cell.angle_beta   90.00
_cell.angle_gamma   90.00
#
_symmetry.space_group_name_H-M   'P 1'
#
loop_
_entity.id
_entity.type
_entity.pdbx_description
1 polymer ?
#
loop_
_entity_poly.entity_id
_entity_poly.type
_entity_poly.pdbx_seq_one_letter_code
_entity_poly.pdbx_strand_id
1 'polypeptide(L)'
;YTPILGQLNRLKVNHLTMEFTTPAAGDMAVFKHLREDLEIGLGCVSCDPGQVDSVDEIVARVETALRYLTPARITLNPDCGFAPGSAAKVSLDEVATKLKNEVEASRRLREKYS
;
A
#
# COMPACT_ATOMS: atom_id res chain seq x y z
N TYR A 1 -0.70 -2.52 13.34
CA TYR A 1 0.08 -1.31 13.70
C TYR A 1 -0.39 -0.61 14.99
N THR A 2 -1.59 -0.94 15.49
CA THR A 2 -2.16 -0.25 16.66
C THR A 2 -1.21 -0.13 17.86
N PRO A 3 -0.48 -1.19 18.26
CA PRO A 3 0.40 -1.09 19.45
C PRO A 3 1.56 -0.10 19.32
N ILE A 4 1.94 0.29 18.10
CA ILE A 4 3.10 1.16 17.86
C ILE A 4 2.73 2.54 17.31
N LEU A 5 1.45 2.89 17.27
CA LEU A 5 0.99 4.18 16.73
C LEU A 5 1.64 5.39 17.41
N GLY A 6 1.80 5.33 18.73
CA GLY A 6 2.46 6.40 19.48
C GLY A 6 3.90 6.62 19.02
N GLN A 7 4.63 5.54 18.79
CA GLN A 7 6.00 5.60 18.32
C GLN A 7 6.08 6.08 16.87
N LEU A 8 5.18 5.60 16.01
CA LEU A 8 5.12 6.05 14.60
C LEU A 8 4.91 7.56 14.52
N ASN A 9 4.03 8.11 15.35
CA ASN A 9 3.76 9.55 15.37
C ASN A 9 4.94 10.39 15.88
N ARG A 10 5.89 9.79 16.60
CA ARG A 10 7.10 10.47 17.08
C ARG A 10 8.25 10.45 16.08
N LEU A 11 8.17 9.65 15.04
CA LEU A 11 9.21 9.59 14.03
C LEU A 11 9.30 10.93 13.30
N LYS A 12 10.54 11.41 13.13
CA LYS A 12 10.81 12.66 12.40
C LYS A 12 10.92 12.38 10.90
N VAL A 13 9.83 11.93 10.31
CA VAL A 13 9.72 11.61 8.89
C VAL A 13 8.48 12.25 8.32
N ASN A 14 8.45 12.43 7.01
CA ASN A 14 7.32 13.00 6.29
C ASN A 14 6.46 11.93 5.59
N HIS A 15 6.98 10.72 5.47
CA HIS A 15 6.36 9.64 4.72
C HIS A 15 6.62 8.31 5.43
N LEU A 16 5.58 7.49 5.56
CA LEU A 16 5.69 6.12 6.06
C LEU A 16 5.15 5.16 5.01
N THR A 17 5.95 4.17 4.67
CA THR A 17 5.49 3.05 3.83
C THR A 17 5.02 1.92 4.74
N MET A 18 3.79 1.46 4.53
CA MET A 18 3.14 0.47 5.41
C MET A 18 2.49 -0.63 4.59
N GLU A 19 2.64 -1.88 5.03
CA GLU A 19 2.06 -3.06 4.38
C GLU A 19 0.59 -3.22 4.76
N PHE A 20 -0.29 -3.46 3.77
CA PHE A 20 -1.72 -3.66 4.02
C PHE A 20 -2.38 -4.74 3.16
N THR A 21 -1.61 -5.64 2.52
CA THR A 21 -2.20 -6.69 1.69
C THR A 21 -2.53 -7.98 2.45
N THR A 22 -2.08 -8.10 3.70
CA THR A 22 -2.34 -9.29 4.52
C THR A 22 -3.19 -8.96 5.74
N PRO A 23 -3.97 -9.92 6.26
CA PRO A 23 -4.74 -9.71 7.49
C PRO A 23 -3.87 -9.35 8.70
N ALA A 24 -2.62 -9.79 8.72
CA ALA A 24 -1.68 -9.50 9.80
C ALA A 24 -1.36 -7.99 9.92
N ALA A 25 -1.51 -7.23 8.84
CA ALA A 25 -1.30 -5.78 8.85
C ALA A 25 -2.36 -5.04 9.69
N GLY A 26 -3.55 -5.60 9.84
CA GLY A 26 -4.63 -5.03 10.64
C GLY A 26 -5.54 -4.10 9.85
N ASP A 27 -6.30 -3.29 10.57
CA ASP A 27 -7.32 -2.42 10.02
C ASP A 27 -6.72 -1.06 9.61
N MET A 28 -7.10 -0.57 8.44
CA MET A 28 -6.71 0.77 7.95
C MET A 28 -7.27 1.92 8.79
N ALA A 29 -8.19 1.64 9.72
CA ALA A 29 -8.67 2.63 10.69
C ALA A 29 -7.54 3.22 11.54
N VAL A 30 -6.37 2.58 11.60
CA VAL A 30 -5.17 3.12 12.26
C VAL A 30 -4.76 4.49 11.69
N PHE A 31 -5.11 4.77 10.44
CA PHE A 31 -4.79 6.05 9.80
C PHE A 31 -5.43 7.25 10.51
N LYS A 32 -6.55 7.04 11.22
CA LYS A 32 -7.19 8.10 12.02
C LYS A 32 -6.29 8.63 13.11
N HIS A 33 -5.34 7.83 13.57
CA HIS A 33 -4.48 8.12 14.72
C HIS A 33 -3.07 8.55 14.31
N LEU A 34 -2.78 8.59 13.00
CA LEU A 34 -1.52 9.10 12.50
C LEU A 34 -1.60 10.62 12.28
N ARG A 35 -0.46 11.29 12.41
CA ARG A 35 -0.39 12.74 12.18
C ARG A 35 -0.96 13.11 10.81
N GLU A 36 -1.66 14.24 10.74
CA GLU A 36 -2.29 14.71 9.51
C GLU A 36 -1.30 15.15 8.42
N ASP A 37 -0.08 15.52 8.82
CA ASP A 37 0.98 15.95 7.90
C ASP A 37 1.77 14.77 7.32
N LEU A 38 1.45 13.54 7.73
CA LEU A 38 2.17 12.35 7.30
C LEU A 38 1.60 11.82 5.99
N GLU A 39 2.47 11.62 5.00
CA GLU A 39 2.12 10.93 3.77
C GLU A 39 2.29 9.43 3.96
N ILE A 40 1.41 8.65 3.34
CA ILE A 40 1.39 7.20 3.48
C ILE A 40 1.71 6.53 2.14
N GLY A 41 2.79 5.76 2.11
CA GLY A 41 3.04 4.78 1.06
C GLY A 41 2.21 3.54 1.37
N LEU A 42 1.08 3.41 0.70
CA LEU A 42 0.14 2.33 0.96
C LEU A 42 0.58 1.05 0.26
N GLY A 43 0.98 0.05 1.03
CA GLY A 43 1.24 -1.29 0.51
C GLY A 43 -0.06 -1.93 0.07
N CYS A 44 -0.33 -1.88 -1.23
CA CYS A 44 -1.60 -2.31 -1.82
C CYS A 44 -1.44 -3.43 -2.86
N VAL A 45 -0.23 -3.89 -3.08
CA VAL A 45 0.10 -4.99 -4.01
C VAL A 45 0.86 -6.06 -3.26
N SER A 46 0.35 -7.29 -3.30
CA SER A 46 0.97 -8.43 -2.63
C SER A 46 2.33 -8.77 -3.25
N CYS A 47 3.29 -9.06 -2.40
CA CYS A 47 4.61 -9.56 -2.82
C CYS A 47 4.72 -11.09 -2.77
N ASP A 48 3.66 -11.78 -2.35
CA ASP A 48 3.65 -13.24 -2.27
C ASP A 48 3.71 -13.86 -3.67
N PRO A 49 4.59 -14.86 -3.89
CA PRO A 49 4.66 -15.55 -5.18
C PRO A 49 3.32 -16.18 -5.58
N GLY A 50 2.93 -16.02 -6.85
CA GLY A 50 1.70 -16.58 -7.37
C GLY A 50 0.43 -15.81 -7.02
N GLN A 51 0.50 -14.81 -6.16
CA GLN A 51 -0.64 -13.98 -5.78
C GLN A 51 -0.61 -12.66 -6.54
N VAL A 52 -1.31 -12.61 -7.68
CA VAL A 52 -1.38 -11.41 -8.52
C VAL A 52 -2.71 -10.71 -8.26
N ASP A 53 -2.66 -9.58 -7.56
CA ASP A 53 -3.83 -8.75 -7.33
C ASP A 53 -4.33 -8.14 -8.65
N SER A 54 -5.64 -8.21 -8.88
CA SER A 54 -6.26 -7.54 -10.03
C SER A 54 -6.28 -6.03 -9.82
N VAL A 55 -6.47 -5.28 -10.91
CA VAL A 55 -6.65 -3.83 -10.84
C VAL A 55 -7.81 -3.47 -9.92
N ASP A 56 -8.93 -4.18 -10.02
CA ASP A 56 -10.12 -3.93 -9.20
C ASP A 56 -9.85 -4.19 -7.71
N GLU A 57 -9.10 -5.24 -7.38
CA GLU A 57 -8.71 -5.53 -5.99
C GLU A 57 -7.82 -4.43 -5.42
N ILE A 58 -6.87 -3.94 -6.19
CA ILE A 58 -5.99 -2.85 -5.77
C ILE A 58 -6.80 -1.57 -5.56
N VAL A 59 -7.66 -1.22 -6.51
CA VAL A 59 -8.55 -0.04 -6.39
C VAL A 59 -9.41 -0.13 -5.13
N ALA A 60 -10.06 -1.27 -4.90
CA ALA A 60 -10.91 -1.46 -3.71
C ALA A 60 -10.12 -1.29 -2.42
N ARG A 61 -8.89 -1.81 -2.37
CA ARG A 61 -8.01 -1.69 -1.21
C ARG A 61 -7.63 -0.24 -0.94
N VAL A 62 -7.28 0.51 -1.97
CA VAL A 62 -6.96 1.94 -1.85
C VAL A 62 -8.19 2.74 -1.45
N GLU A 63 -9.37 2.42 -1.98
CA GLU A 63 -10.62 3.09 -1.62
C GLU A 63 -10.97 2.89 -0.13
N THR A 64 -10.58 1.77 0.45
CA THR A 64 -10.70 1.57 1.90
C THR A 64 -9.84 2.60 2.67
N ALA A 65 -8.61 2.84 2.21
CA ALA A 65 -7.73 3.85 2.83
C ALA A 65 -8.28 5.27 2.67
N LEU A 66 -8.94 5.54 1.54
CA LEU A 66 -9.53 6.86 1.26
C LEU A 66 -10.69 7.24 2.19
N ARG A 67 -11.20 6.30 2.99
CA ARG A 67 -12.14 6.61 4.07
C ARG A 67 -11.49 7.40 5.21
N TYR A 68 -10.18 7.33 5.32
CA TYR A 68 -9.40 7.89 6.44
C TYR A 68 -8.38 8.93 6.00
N LEU A 69 -7.95 8.88 4.75
CA LEU A 69 -6.89 9.72 4.20
C LEU A 69 -7.38 10.45 2.95
N THR A 70 -6.92 11.68 2.76
CA THR A 70 -7.14 12.38 1.50
C THR A 70 -6.24 11.80 0.41
N PRO A 71 -6.66 11.86 -0.87
CA PRO A 71 -5.83 11.34 -1.97
C PRO A 71 -4.43 11.91 -2.03
N ALA A 72 -4.25 13.18 -1.67
CA ALA A 72 -2.95 13.84 -1.69
C ALA A 72 -1.94 13.24 -0.70
N ARG A 73 -2.41 12.50 0.31
CA ARG A 73 -1.55 11.87 1.32
C ARG A 73 -1.15 10.45 0.98
N ILE A 74 -1.63 9.88 -0.12
CA ILE A 74 -1.42 8.47 -0.46
C ILE A 74 -0.52 8.34 -1.68
N THR A 75 0.49 7.49 -1.58
CA THR A 75 1.20 6.92 -2.72
C THR A 75 0.99 5.41 -2.71
N LEU A 76 0.98 4.80 -3.88
CA LEU A 76 0.80 3.35 -4.01
C LEU A 76 2.15 2.67 -4.13
N ASN A 77 2.30 1.54 -3.47
CA ASN A 77 3.49 0.71 -3.59
C ASN A 77 3.14 -0.76 -3.30
N PRO A 78 3.99 -1.70 -3.72
CA PRO A 78 3.90 -3.07 -3.24
C PRO A 78 4.23 -3.13 -1.76
N ASP A 79 3.83 -4.21 -1.08
CA ASP A 79 4.16 -4.41 0.34
C ASP A 79 5.66 -4.38 0.61
N CYS A 80 6.46 -4.87 -0.35
CA CYS A 80 7.92 -4.79 -0.28
C CYS A 80 8.53 -4.79 -1.68
N GLY A 81 9.86 -4.85 -1.76
CA GLY A 81 10.61 -4.83 -3.02
C GLY A 81 10.71 -6.18 -3.73
N PHE A 82 9.82 -7.15 -3.43
CA PHE A 82 9.81 -8.49 -4.03
C PHE A 82 11.03 -9.36 -3.71
N ALA A 83 11.93 -8.90 -2.86
CA ALA A 83 13.11 -9.62 -2.37
C ALA A 83 13.85 -10.42 -3.47
N PRO A 84 14.33 -9.77 -4.55
CA PRO A 84 15.02 -10.45 -5.62
C PRO A 84 16.27 -11.17 -5.08
N GLY A 85 16.44 -12.44 -5.47
CA GLY A 85 17.56 -13.26 -5.00
C GLY A 85 17.34 -13.95 -3.65
N SER A 86 16.18 -13.78 -3.03
CA SER A 86 15.81 -14.50 -1.81
C SER A 86 15.11 -15.82 -2.13
N ALA A 87 14.70 -16.55 -1.09
CA ALA A 87 13.91 -17.77 -1.21
C ALA A 87 12.50 -17.52 -1.79
N ALA A 88 12.03 -16.29 -1.80
CA ALA A 88 10.76 -15.91 -2.43
C ALA A 88 10.96 -15.90 -3.95
N LYS A 89 10.53 -16.98 -4.61
CA LYS A 89 10.74 -17.20 -6.05
C LYS A 89 9.65 -16.49 -6.85
N VAL A 90 9.77 -15.19 -7.02
CA VAL A 90 8.88 -14.42 -7.90
C VAL A 90 9.59 -14.19 -9.22
N SER A 91 8.95 -14.55 -10.34
CA SER A 91 9.51 -14.31 -11.66
C SER A 91 9.43 -12.84 -12.04
N LEU A 92 10.31 -12.39 -12.95
CA LEU A 92 10.27 -11.02 -13.47
C LEU A 92 8.95 -10.73 -14.19
N ASP A 93 8.38 -11.73 -14.88
CA ASP A 93 7.10 -11.56 -15.56
C ASP A 93 5.96 -11.33 -14.57
N GLU A 94 5.96 -12.05 -13.44
CA GLU A 94 4.97 -11.84 -12.40
C GLU A 94 5.10 -10.47 -11.77
N VAL A 95 6.31 -10.02 -11.44
CA VAL A 95 6.57 -8.68 -10.91
C VAL A 95 6.12 -7.60 -11.89
N ALA A 96 6.44 -7.77 -13.18
CA ALA A 96 6.02 -6.82 -14.21
C ALA A 96 4.50 -6.71 -14.27
N THR A 97 3.76 -7.83 -14.19
CA THR A 97 2.31 -7.84 -14.18
C THR A 97 1.75 -7.15 -12.94
N LYS A 98 2.31 -7.43 -11.77
CA LYS A 98 1.91 -6.78 -10.51
C LYS A 98 2.06 -5.26 -10.58
N LEU A 99 3.21 -4.78 -11.05
CA LEU A 99 3.46 -3.34 -11.17
C LEU A 99 2.60 -2.69 -12.24
N LYS A 100 2.34 -3.38 -13.34
CA LYS A 100 1.44 -2.89 -14.39
C LYS A 100 0.01 -2.71 -13.84
N ASN A 101 -0.47 -3.66 -13.06
CA ASN A 101 -1.77 -3.57 -12.41
C ASN A 101 -1.83 -2.42 -11.42
N GLU A 102 -0.75 -2.18 -10.67
CA GLU A 102 -0.65 -1.05 -9.76
C GLU A 102 -0.73 0.29 -10.50
N VAL A 103 -0.01 0.43 -11.60
CA VAL A 103 -0.02 1.66 -12.41
C VAL A 103 -1.42 1.92 -12.98
N GLU A 104 -2.09 0.89 -13.47
CA GLU A 104 -3.46 1.03 -14.00
C GLU A 104 -4.45 1.40 -12.88
N ALA A 105 -4.31 0.80 -11.71
CA ALA A 105 -5.12 1.16 -10.55
C ALA A 105 -4.91 2.64 -10.17
N SER A 106 -3.66 3.09 -10.14
CA SER A 106 -3.31 4.48 -9.87
C SER A 106 -3.95 5.43 -10.87
N ARG A 107 -3.91 5.07 -12.16
CA ARG A 107 -4.52 5.87 -13.22
C ARG A 107 -6.02 6.03 -13.00
N ARG A 108 -6.73 4.93 -12.75
CA ARG A 108 -8.17 4.95 -12.48
C ARG A 108 -8.53 5.78 -11.24
N LEU A 109 -7.75 5.65 -10.18
CA LEU A 109 -7.97 6.40 -8.95
C LEU A 109 -7.76 7.90 -9.14
N ARG A 110 -6.74 8.29 -9.92
CA ARG A 110 -6.51 9.69 -10.25
C ARG A 110 -7.67 10.30 -11.05
N GLU A 111 -8.22 9.56 -11.99
CA GLU A 111 -9.39 10.00 -12.76
C GLU A 111 -10.62 10.18 -11.86
N LYS A 112 -10.79 9.32 -10.86
CA LYS A 112 -11.96 9.34 -9.98
C LYS A 112 -11.88 10.38 -8.87
N TYR A 113 -10.68 10.64 -8.34
CA TYR A 113 -10.47 11.44 -7.13
C TYR A 113 -9.67 12.72 -7.32
N SER A 114 -9.33 13.09 -8.54
CA SER A 114 -8.66 14.37 -8.79
C SER A 114 -9.62 15.46 -9.21
#